data_e56634b429ef96939ebdcb0b373d4592
#
_entry.id   e56634b429ef96939ebdcb0b373d4592
#
_cell.length_a   1.000
_cell.length_b   1.000
_cell.length_c   1.000
_cell.angle_alpha   90.00
_cell.angle_beta   90.00
_cell.angle_gamma   90.00
#
_symmetry.space_group_name_H-M   'P 1'
#
loop_
_entity.id
_entity.type
_entity.pdbx_description
1 polymer ?
#
loop_
_entity_poly.entity_id
_entity_poly.type
_entity_poly.pdbx_seq_one_letter_code
_entity_poly.pdbx_strand_id
1 'polypeptide(L)'
;TLRHMLDITDSTTVPVIRNPKTTSEDAEAVFYFPGCGNDRLFPEIGLACLSLLWNAGVQTVLPPQFMCCGYPMRGNGMPIENSRIVTDNKVIFHRMANTLNYLDVKTILISCGTCMKQLKDYHLEEIFPGSRLVDIHEYLAEKGFHVGGAHGTRYLYHAPCHNPMPVNSMGIISNLLKPEDDSSILLTDRCCGESGTFAVGRPDIANQVRFGKEKSIRDARDQVCGEKGGDFQGDVKVLTTCPGCFQGLSRYETQAKTQTEFLAVELARQAYGDDWSQKFLNAVQEGGIDRVLL
;
A
#
# COMPACT_ATOMS: atom_id res chain seq x y z
N THR A 1 -0.97 15.91 1.00
CA THR A 1 -1.85 14.72 0.93
C THR A 1 -1.94 14.25 -0.51
N LEU A 2 -2.27 12.97 -0.72
CA LEU A 2 -2.51 12.40 -2.04
C LEU A 2 -3.53 13.22 -2.85
N ARG A 3 -4.62 13.62 -2.20
CA ARG A 3 -5.66 14.44 -2.82
C ARG A 3 -5.18 15.80 -3.30
N HIS A 4 -4.34 16.44 -2.51
CA HIS A 4 -3.76 17.72 -2.89
C HIS A 4 -2.80 17.57 -4.08
N MET A 5 -2.00 16.50 -4.13
CA MET A 5 -1.11 16.21 -5.25
C MET A 5 -1.87 15.99 -6.57
N LEU A 6 -3.08 15.44 -6.48
CA LEU A 6 -3.96 15.13 -7.62
C LEU A 6 -4.98 16.24 -7.93
N ASP A 7 -5.00 17.33 -7.18
CA ASP A 7 -6.00 18.40 -7.29
C ASP A 7 -7.45 17.90 -7.19
N ILE A 8 -7.72 16.96 -6.25
CA ILE A 8 -9.05 16.37 -6.00
C ILE A 8 -9.55 16.66 -4.59
N THR A 9 -9.50 17.92 -4.18
CA THR A 9 -9.91 18.34 -2.82
C THR A 9 -11.42 18.52 -2.65
N ASP A 10 -12.17 18.59 -3.74
CA ASP A 10 -13.62 18.67 -3.72
C ASP A 10 -14.24 17.34 -3.24
N SER A 11 -15.10 17.40 -2.21
CA SER A 11 -15.77 16.25 -1.61
C SER A 11 -17.16 15.96 -2.21
N THR A 12 -17.62 16.76 -3.17
CA THR A 12 -18.91 16.57 -3.86
C THR A 12 -18.82 15.68 -5.06
N THR A 13 -17.61 15.33 -5.48
CA THR A 13 -17.36 14.44 -6.63
C THR A 13 -16.59 13.19 -6.24
N VAL A 14 -16.86 12.10 -6.96
CA VAL A 14 -16.07 10.86 -6.90
C VAL A 14 -15.04 10.90 -8.01
N PRO A 15 -13.74 10.89 -7.69
CA PRO A 15 -12.69 10.83 -8.71
C PRO A 15 -12.60 9.42 -9.31
N VAL A 16 -12.60 9.35 -10.64
CA VAL A 16 -12.29 8.14 -11.41
C VAL A 16 -11.03 8.42 -12.22
N ILE A 17 -9.95 7.72 -11.89
CA ILE A 17 -8.63 7.90 -12.49
C ILE A 17 -8.43 6.82 -13.55
N ARG A 18 -8.16 7.21 -14.77
CA ARG A 18 -7.87 6.30 -15.90
C ARG A 18 -6.90 6.91 -16.88
N ASN A 19 -6.12 6.07 -17.53
CA ASN A 19 -5.25 6.51 -18.61
C ASN A 19 -6.08 6.70 -19.90
N PRO A 20 -6.35 7.92 -20.35
CA PRO A 20 -7.21 8.16 -21.52
C PRO A 20 -6.62 7.63 -22.83
N LYS A 21 -5.32 7.32 -22.86
CA LYS A 21 -4.62 6.82 -24.05
C LYS A 21 -4.68 5.29 -24.19
N THR A 22 -4.83 4.57 -23.06
CA THR A 22 -4.70 3.09 -23.02
C THR A 22 -5.88 2.38 -22.36
N THR A 23 -6.70 3.08 -21.59
CA THR A 23 -7.82 2.50 -20.85
C THR A 23 -9.13 2.82 -21.55
N SER A 24 -9.83 1.80 -22.04
CA SER A 24 -11.15 1.96 -22.65
C SER A 24 -12.22 2.31 -21.61
N GLU A 25 -13.37 2.80 -22.05
CA GLU A 25 -14.52 3.08 -21.15
C GLU A 25 -15.11 1.81 -20.54
N ASP A 26 -14.97 0.66 -21.23
CA ASP A 26 -15.42 -0.65 -20.76
C ASP A 26 -14.32 -1.40 -19.97
N ALA A 27 -13.18 -0.76 -19.66
CA ALA A 27 -12.13 -1.40 -18.86
C ALA A 27 -12.63 -1.68 -17.45
N GLU A 28 -12.04 -2.72 -16.82
CA GLU A 28 -12.34 -3.06 -15.44
C GLU A 28 -12.23 -1.84 -14.53
N ALA A 29 -13.26 -1.64 -13.70
CA ALA A 29 -13.25 -0.61 -12.68
C ALA A 29 -12.94 -1.23 -11.30
N VAL A 30 -12.01 -0.59 -10.58
CA VAL A 30 -11.62 -0.98 -9.24
C VAL A 30 -11.86 0.17 -8.27
N PHE A 31 -12.29 -0.14 -7.05
CA PHE A 31 -12.35 0.85 -5.98
C PHE A 31 -11.08 0.77 -5.14
N TYR A 32 -10.25 1.81 -5.17
CA TYR A 32 -9.04 1.88 -4.34
C TYR A 32 -9.30 2.70 -3.08
N PHE A 33 -9.13 2.06 -1.93
CA PHE A 33 -9.21 2.69 -0.61
C PHE A 33 -7.79 2.91 -0.05
N PRO A 34 -7.18 4.11 -0.19
CA PRO A 34 -5.82 4.38 0.28
C PRO A 34 -5.69 4.34 1.80
N GLY A 35 -6.77 4.70 2.53
CA GLY A 35 -6.73 4.86 3.97
C GLY A 35 -5.91 6.07 4.43
N CYS A 36 -5.87 6.29 5.75
CA CYS A 36 -5.23 7.47 6.33
C CYS A 36 -3.70 7.50 6.17
N GLY A 37 -3.06 6.35 6.17
CA GLY A 37 -1.60 6.23 6.00
C GLY A 37 -1.15 6.71 4.63
N ASN A 38 -1.77 6.21 3.58
CA ASN A 38 -1.34 6.43 2.20
C ASN A 38 -2.00 7.66 1.55
N ASP A 39 -2.99 8.26 2.20
CA ASP A 39 -3.55 9.54 1.76
C ASP A 39 -2.83 10.73 2.45
N ARG A 40 -2.53 10.65 3.76
CA ARG A 40 -2.05 11.81 4.53
C ARG A 40 -0.63 11.70 5.04
N LEU A 41 -0.23 10.55 5.58
CA LEU A 41 1.08 10.40 6.21
C LEU A 41 2.18 10.16 5.18
N PHE A 42 1.91 9.27 4.23
CA PHE A 42 2.84 8.87 3.18
C PHE A 42 2.13 8.89 1.81
N PRO A 43 1.79 10.10 1.30
CA PRO A 43 1.01 10.22 0.07
C PRO A 43 1.72 9.65 -1.16
N GLU A 44 3.04 9.53 -1.12
CA GLU A 44 3.83 8.87 -2.16
C GLU A 44 3.44 7.40 -2.35
N ILE A 45 3.09 6.69 -1.27
CA ILE A 45 2.60 5.30 -1.35
C ILE A 45 1.29 5.25 -2.13
N GLY A 46 0.34 6.14 -1.80
CA GLY A 46 -0.92 6.24 -2.52
C GLY A 46 -0.73 6.58 -3.99
N LEU A 47 0.20 7.49 -4.28
CA LEU A 47 0.55 7.89 -5.63
C LEU A 47 1.17 6.73 -6.43
N ALA A 48 2.06 5.95 -5.81
CA ALA A 48 2.65 4.77 -6.43
C ALA A 48 1.59 3.72 -6.77
N CYS A 49 0.67 3.45 -5.85
CA CYS A 49 -0.45 2.56 -6.11
C CYS A 49 -1.28 3.01 -7.31
N LEU A 50 -1.60 4.29 -7.40
CA LEU A 50 -2.35 4.85 -8.53
C LEU A 50 -1.56 4.80 -9.85
N SER A 51 -0.26 5.07 -9.81
CA SER A 51 0.61 4.95 -10.99
C SER A 51 0.65 3.52 -11.53
N LEU A 52 0.75 2.53 -10.64
CA LEU A 52 0.73 1.11 -11.01
C LEU A 52 -0.62 0.71 -11.64
N LEU A 53 -1.73 1.14 -11.04
CA LEU A 53 -3.08 0.87 -11.57
C LEU A 53 -3.34 1.58 -12.91
N TRP A 54 -2.88 2.82 -13.05
CA TRP A 54 -2.93 3.58 -14.29
C TRP A 54 -2.28 2.83 -15.46
N ASN A 55 -1.12 2.24 -15.20
CA ASN A 55 -0.40 1.49 -16.22
C ASN A 55 -0.92 0.05 -16.38
N ALA A 56 -1.65 -0.48 -15.39
CA ALA A 56 -2.39 -1.72 -15.53
C ALA A 56 -3.66 -1.60 -16.40
N GLY A 57 -4.01 -0.38 -16.84
CA GLY A 57 -5.13 -0.13 -17.73
C GLY A 57 -6.51 -0.29 -17.09
N VAL A 58 -6.63 -0.03 -15.80
CA VAL A 58 -7.90 -0.08 -15.06
C VAL A 58 -8.45 1.30 -14.76
N GLN A 59 -9.76 1.40 -14.58
CA GLN A 59 -10.42 2.60 -14.08
C GLN A 59 -10.38 2.57 -12.54
N THR A 60 -9.70 3.51 -11.91
CA THR A 60 -9.53 3.53 -10.45
C THR A 60 -10.46 4.55 -9.82
N VAL A 61 -11.47 4.07 -9.13
CA VAL A 61 -12.38 4.90 -8.33
C VAL A 61 -11.74 5.19 -6.97
N LEU A 62 -11.67 6.47 -6.59
CA LEU A 62 -11.26 6.90 -5.25
C LEU A 62 -12.46 7.33 -4.42
N PRO A 63 -12.38 7.26 -3.07
CA PRO A 63 -13.39 7.88 -2.21
C PRO A 63 -13.50 9.39 -2.52
N PRO A 64 -14.68 10.03 -2.34
CA PRO A 64 -14.87 11.47 -2.63
C PRO A 64 -14.09 12.38 -1.69
N GLN A 65 -13.74 11.88 -0.52
CA GLN A 65 -13.03 12.62 0.52
C GLN A 65 -12.00 11.73 1.23
N PHE A 66 -11.20 12.36 2.09
CA PHE A 66 -10.34 11.61 3.02
C PHE A 66 -11.17 10.66 3.88
N MET A 67 -10.74 9.40 3.92
CA MET A 67 -11.41 8.38 4.73
C MET A 67 -10.38 7.55 5.52
N CYS A 68 -10.71 7.31 6.79
CA CYS A 68 -10.01 6.36 7.65
C CYS A 68 -10.85 5.10 7.79
N CYS A 69 -10.25 3.92 7.81
CA CYS A 69 -10.98 2.66 8.02
C CYS A 69 -11.58 2.53 9.44
N GLY A 70 -11.19 3.37 10.38
CA GLY A 70 -11.65 3.33 11.78
C GLY A 70 -10.80 2.47 12.72
N TYR A 71 -9.92 1.61 12.20
CA TYR A 71 -9.11 0.73 13.04
C TYR A 71 -8.32 1.44 14.16
N PRO A 72 -7.73 2.63 13.96
CA PRO A 72 -7.05 3.35 15.04
C PRO A 72 -7.93 3.58 16.27
N MET A 73 -9.21 3.89 16.08
CA MET A 73 -10.16 4.04 17.20
C MET A 73 -10.41 2.70 17.89
N ARG A 74 -10.65 1.64 17.12
CA ARG A 74 -10.80 0.27 17.65
C ARG A 74 -9.56 -0.18 18.44
N GLY A 75 -8.38 0.03 17.89
CA GLY A 75 -7.10 -0.35 18.52
C GLY A 75 -6.80 0.42 19.82
N ASN A 76 -7.35 1.61 19.96
CA ASN A 76 -7.23 2.44 21.17
C ASN A 76 -8.38 2.25 22.18
N GLY A 77 -9.24 1.25 22.00
CA GLY A 77 -10.34 0.97 22.92
C GLY A 77 -11.50 1.99 22.84
N MET A 78 -11.69 2.62 21.67
CA MET A 78 -12.75 3.60 21.39
C MET A 78 -13.80 2.98 20.44
N PRO A 79 -14.61 2.01 20.89
CA PRO A 79 -15.53 1.27 20.00
C PRO A 79 -16.67 2.13 19.46
N ILE A 80 -17.13 3.13 20.21
CA ILE A 80 -18.22 4.03 19.78
C ILE A 80 -17.75 4.86 18.59
N GLU A 81 -16.59 5.48 18.69
CA GLU A 81 -15.97 6.28 17.63
C GLU A 81 -15.65 5.42 16.41
N ASN A 82 -15.16 4.19 16.63
CA ASN A 82 -14.98 3.24 15.53
C ASN A 82 -16.30 2.95 14.81
N SER A 83 -17.37 2.62 15.54
CA SER A 83 -18.69 2.33 14.95
C SER A 83 -19.23 3.51 14.17
N ARG A 84 -19.05 4.74 14.66
CA ARG A 84 -19.45 5.96 13.95
C ARG A 84 -18.70 6.08 12.61
N ILE A 85 -17.38 5.95 12.62
CA ILE A 85 -16.56 6.01 11.39
C ILE A 85 -17.00 4.94 10.38
N VAL A 86 -17.23 3.71 10.86
CA VAL A 86 -17.71 2.60 10.00
C VAL A 86 -19.05 2.95 9.36
N THR A 87 -19.98 3.48 10.13
CA THR A 87 -21.32 3.86 9.63
C THR A 87 -21.22 4.98 8.61
N ASP A 88 -20.48 6.05 8.92
CA ASP A 88 -20.30 7.19 8.02
C ASP A 88 -19.66 6.75 6.68
N ASN A 89 -18.66 5.88 6.76
CA ASN A 89 -18.01 5.33 5.58
C ASN A 89 -18.96 4.47 4.74
N LYS A 90 -19.75 3.60 5.37
CA LYS A 90 -20.75 2.77 4.67
C LYS A 90 -21.78 3.62 3.92
N VAL A 91 -22.25 4.71 4.53
CA VAL A 91 -23.18 5.65 3.86
C VAL A 91 -22.55 6.22 2.59
N ILE A 92 -21.30 6.65 2.66
CA ILE A 92 -20.59 7.17 1.49
C ILE A 92 -20.40 6.08 0.43
N PHE A 93 -20.02 4.87 0.82
CA PHE A 93 -19.82 3.75 -0.11
C PHE A 93 -21.14 3.36 -0.81
N HIS A 94 -22.27 3.35 -0.11
CA HIS A 94 -23.58 3.13 -0.74
C HIS A 94 -23.92 4.21 -1.76
N ARG A 95 -23.65 5.48 -1.44
CA ARG A 95 -23.83 6.58 -2.41
C ARG A 95 -22.94 6.39 -3.63
N MET A 96 -21.67 6.08 -3.43
CA MET A 96 -20.72 5.81 -4.54
C MET A 96 -21.19 4.65 -5.40
N ALA A 97 -21.58 3.52 -4.80
CA ALA A 97 -22.05 2.34 -5.52
C ALA A 97 -23.29 2.65 -6.37
N ASN A 98 -24.24 3.44 -5.84
CA ASN A 98 -25.43 3.85 -6.57
C ASN A 98 -25.10 4.83 -7.71
N THR A 99 -24.23 5.80 -7.47
CA THR A 99 -23.84 6.81 -8.48
C THR A 99 -23.01 6.19 -9.61
N LEU A 100 -22.15 5.25 -9.28
CA LEU A 100 -21.22 4.60 -10.21
C LEU A 100 -21.66 3.18 -10.61
N ASN A 101 -22.97 2.87 -10.53
CA ASN A 101 -23.49 1.54 -10.80
C ASN A 101 -23.15 1.03 -12.23
N TYR A 102 -22.93 1.92 -13.16
CA TYR A 102 -22.53 1.61 -14.54
C TYR A 102 -21.08 1.08 -14.65
N LEU A 103 -20.23 1.30 -13.66
CA LEU A 103 -18.85 0.79 -13.64
C LEU A 103 -18.72 -0.65 -13.15
N ASP A 104 -19.77 -1.22 -12.56
CA ASP A 104 -19.81 -2.60 -12.03
C ASP A 104 -18.57 -3.01 -11.23
N VAL A 105 -18.22 -2.24 -10.20
CA VAL A 105 -17.01 -2.46 -9.38
C VAL A 105 -17.04 -3.82 -8.70
N LYS A 106 -16.17 -4.73 -9.09
CA LYS A 106 -16.01 -6.10 -8.52
C LYS A 106 -14.74 -6.27 -7.68
N THR A 107 -13.85 -5.29 -7.68
CA THR A 107 -12.59 -5.39 -6.95
C THR A 107 -12.38 -4.14 -6.11
N ILE A 108 -12.20 -4.36 -4.80
CA ILE A 108 -11.89 -3.31 -3.84
C ILE A 108 -10.43 -3.50 -3.42
N LEU A 109 -9.61 -2.51 -3.73
CA LEU A 109 -8.17 -2.55 -3.51
C LEU A 109 -7.78 -1.79 -2.26
N ILE A 110 -6.83 -2.34 -1.53
CA ILE A 110 -6.19 -1.68 -0.39
C ILE A 110 -4.67 -1.81 -0.49
N SER A 111 -3.96 -0.93 0.20
CA SER A 111 -2.51 -0.95 0.32
C SER A 111 -2.06 -0.85 1.78
N CYS A 112 -2.84 -1.40 2.70
CA CYS A 112 -2.56 -1.39 4.14
C CYS A 112 -3.22 -2.59 4.83
N GLY A 113 -2.41 -3.45 5.46
CA GLY A 113 -2.93 -4.63 6.15
C GLY A 113 -3.89 -4.30 7.30
N THR A 114 -3.70 -3.17 7.99
CA THR A 114 -4.62 -2.71 9.03
C THR A 114 -5.99 -2.33 8.45
N CYS A 115 -5.99 -1.67 7.27
CA CYS A 115 -7.23 -1.39 6.55
C CYS A 115 -7.91 -2.68 6.07
N MET A 116 -7.13 -3.65 5.55
CA MET A 116 -7.64 -4.98 5.18
C MET A 116 -8.38 -5.63 6.35
N LYS A 117 -7.77 -5.65 7.52
CA LYS A 117 -8.36 -6.22 8.74
C LYS A 117 -9.69 -5.56 9.10
N GLN A 118 -9.77 -4.23 9.02
CA GLN A 118 -10.96 -3.48 9.41
C GLN A 118 -12.06 -3.56 8.34
N LEU A 119 -11.72 -3.45 7.06
CA LEU A 119 -12.71 -3.43 5.97
C LEU A 119 -13.37 -4.80 5.74
N LYS A 120 -12.77 -5.90 6.18
CA LYS A 120 -13.43 -7.21 6.22
C LYS A 120 -14.72 -7.20 7.06
N ASP A 121 -14.77 -6.37 8.10
CA ASP A 121 -15.94 -6.24 8.96
C ASP A 121 -17.00 -5.25 8.38
N TYR A 122 -16.75 -4.67 7.20
CA TYR A 122 -17.67 -3.74 6.54
C TYR A 122 -18.74 -4.44 5.70
N HIS A 123 -18.58 -5.73 5.39
CA HIS A 123 -19.47 -6.47 4.49
C HIS A 123 -19.64 -5.74 3.16
N LEU A 124 -18.52 -5.44 2.50
CA LEU A 124 -18.49 -4.62 1.29
C LEU A 124 -19.23 -5.27 0.12
N GLU A 125 -19.40 -6.58 0.12
CA GLU A 125 -20.20 -7.35 -0.82
C GLU A 125 -21.70 -6.99 -0.81
N GLU A 126 -22.20 -6.45 0.31
CA GLU A 126 -23.57 -5.93 0.41
C GLU A 126 -23.71 -4.55 -0.25
N ILE A 127 -22.62 -3.82 -0.36
CA ILE A 127 -22.55 -2.46 -0.94
C ILE A 127 -22.18 -2.51 -2.43
N PHE A 128 -21.21 -3.34 -2.76
CA PHE A 128 -20.74 -3.61 -4.12
C PHE A 128 -20.95 -5.09 -4.42
N PRO A 129 -22.12 -5.49 -4.95
CA PRO A 129 -22.49 -6.90 -5.09
C PRO A 129 -21.50 -7.71 -5.91
N GLY A 130 -21.05 -8.84 -5.36
CA GLY A 130 -20.09 -9.73 -5.99
C GLY A 130 -18.65 -9.22 -5.95
N SER A 131 -18.36 -8.15 -5.18
CA SER A 131 -17.00 -7.63 -5.04
C SER A 131 -16.15 -8.48 -4.09
N ARG A 132 -14.84 -8.39 -4.29
CA ARG A 132 -13.81 -8.95 -3.41
C ARG A 132 -12.91 -7.85 -2.87
N LEU A 133 -12.43 -8.03 -1.65
CA LEU A 133 -11.43 -7.16 -1.02
C LEU A 133 -10.06 -7.80 -1.15
N VAL A 134 -9.12 -7.15 -1.83
CA VAL A 134 -7.80 -7.69 -2.13
C VAL A 134 -6.70 -6.64 -1.95
N ASP A 135 -5.49 -7.08 -1.61
CA ASP A 135 -4.32 -6.20 -1.58
C ASP A 135 -3.87 -5.85 -2.99
N ILE A 136 -3.43 -4.61 -3.19
CA ILE A 136 -3.00 -4.13 -4.52
C ILE A 136 -1.85 -4.95 -5.12
N HIS A 137 -0.92 -5.44 -4.30
CA HIS A 137 0.21 -6.22 -4.79
C HIS A 137 -0.24 -7.61 -5.27
N GLU A 138 -1.19 -8.23 -4.55
CA GLU A 138 -1.84 -9.46 -4.98
C GLU A 138 -2.57 -9.27 -6.31
N TYR A 139 -3.36 -8.20 -6.41
CA TYR A 139 -4.08 -7.83 -7.64
C TYR A 139 -3.13 -7.60 -8.82
N LEU A 140 -2.03 -6.86 -8.62
CA LEU A 140 -1.04 -6.62 -9.68
C LEU A 140 -0.37 -7.93 -10.14
N ALA A 141 -0.06 -8.83 -9.20
CA ALA A 141 0.48 -10.14 -9.54
C ALA A 141 -0.53 -10.99 -10.35
N GLU A 142 -1.82 -10.97 -10.00
CA GLU A 142 -2.89 -11.61 -10.77
C GLU A 142 -3.00 -11.04 -12.19
N LYS A 143 -2.72 -9.75 -12.38
CA LYS A 143 -2.65 -9.09 -13.70
C LYS A 143 -1.37 -9.40 -14.48
N GLY A 144 -0.47 -10.19 -13.91
CA GLY A 144 0.81 -10.54 -14.54
C GLY A 144 1.84 -9.42 -14.48
N PHE A 145 1.60 -8.38 -13.68
CA PHE A 145 2.58 -7.31 -13.50
C PHE A 145 3.84 -7.84 -12.80
N HIS A 146 4.98 -7.45 -13.30
CA HIS A 146 6.28 -7.72 -12.68
C HIS A 146 7.32 -6.70 -13.16
N VAL A 147 8.36 -6.53 -12.36
CA VAL A 147 9.55 -5.76 -12.72
C VAL A 147 10.78 -6.68 -12.65
N GLY A 148 11.88 -6.33 -13.30
CA GLY A 148 13.18 -6.90 -12.96
C GLY A 148 13.63 -6.22 -11.66
N GLY A 149 14.14 -6.97 -10.70
CA GLY A 149 14.70 -6.38 -9.48
C GLY A 149 15.81 -5.38 -9.78
N ALA A 150 16.00 -4.39 -8.91
CA ALA A 150 17.09 -3.42 -9.12
C ALA A 150 18.44 -4.10 -9.15
N HIS A 151 19.19 -3.85 -10.21
CA HIS A 151 20.54 -4.39 -10.34
C HIS A 151 21.42 -3.94 -9.14
N GLY A 152 22.12 -4.88 -8.52
CA GLY A 152 22.94 -4.59 -7.34
C GLY A 152 22.13 -4.30 -6.06
N THR A 153 20.85 -4.63 -5.99
CA THR A 153 20.01 -4.50 -4.80
C THR A 153 19.56 -5.86 -4.29
N ARG A 154 19.64 -6.07 -2.99
CA ARG A 154 19.08 -7.23 -2.30
C ARG A 154 17.88 -6.85 -1.45
N TYR A 155 16.91 -7.73 -1.36
CA TYR A 155 15.64 -7.44 -0.72
C TYR A 155 15.43 -8.29 0.52
N LEU A 156 14.96 -7.62 1.57
CA LEU A 156 14.36 -8.25 2.75
C LEU A 156 12.87 -7.89 2.75
N TYR A 157 12.01 -8.77 3.23
CA TYR A 157 10.60 -8.45 3.40
C TYR A 157 10.19 -8.51 4.86
N HIS A 158 9.54 -7.46 5.32
CA HIS A 158 8.87 -7.43 6.61
C HIS A 158 7.36 -7.63 6.42
N ALA A 159 6.87 -8.82 6.77
CA ALA A 159 5.43 -9.07 6.82
C ALA A 159 4.80 -8.30 7.99
N PRO A 160 3.83 -7.41 7.73
CA PRO A 160 3.15 -6.68 8.80
C PRO A 160 2.30 -7.62 9.66
N CYS A 161 2.03 -7.22 10.93
CA CYS A 161 1.19 -8.00 11.86
C CYS A 161 -0.20 -8.30 11.30
N HIS A 162 -0.77 -7.36 10.57
CA HIS A 162 -1.95 -7.57 9.73
C HIS A 162 -1.48 -7.75 8.29
N ASN A 163 -1.02 -8.97 7.97
CA ASN A 163 -0.56 -9.26 6.63
C ASN A 163 -1.74 -9.23 5.64
N PRO A 164 -1.74 -8.34 4.64
CA PRO A 164 -2.83 -8.25 3.68
C PRO A 164 -2.83 -9.42 2.68
N MET A 165 -1.70 -10.11 2.52
CA MET A 165 -1.49 -11.25 1.62
C MET A 165 -1.14 -12.53 2.42
N PRO A 166 -2.07 -13.08 3.23
CA PRO A 166 -1.71 -14.10 4.23
C PRO A 166 -1.36 -15.46 3.62
N VAL A 167 -1.83 -15.77 2.43
CA VAL A 167 -1.69 -17.11 1.83
C VAL A 167 -0.31 -17.33 1.24
N ASN A 168 0.23 -16.37 0.50
CA ASN A 168 1.50 -16.54 -0.21
C ASN A 168 2.24 -15.21 -0.44
N SER A 169 2.43 -14.41 0.59
CA SER A 169 3.08 -13.09 0.44
C SER A 169 4.47 -13.17 -0.20
N MET A 170 5.28 -14.14 0.18
CA MET A 170 6.64 -14.28 -0.36
C MET A 170 6.63 -14.65 -1.84
N GLY A 171 5.78 -15.57 -2.27
CA GLY A 171 5.63 -15.91 -3.69
C GLY A 171 5.12 -14.74 -4.53
N ILE A 172 4.15 -13.98 -4.02
CA ILE A 172 3.63 -12.78 -4.69
C ILE A 172 4.76 -11.76 -4.87
N ILE A 173 5.51 -11.46 -3.81
CA ILE A 173 6.59 -10.46 -3.86
C ILE A 173 7.71 -10.88 -4.78
N SER A 174 8.12 -12.16 -4.73
CA SER A 174 9.13 -12.71 -5.65
C SER A 174 8.68 -12.65 -7.10
N ASN A 175 7.40 -12.92 -7.37
CA ASN A 175 6.84 -12.81 -8.71
C ASN A 175 6.78 -11.36 -9.22
N LEU A 176 6.50 -10.41 -8.33
CA LEU A 176 6.45 -8.98 -8.69
C LEU A 176 7.84 -8.40 -8.94
N LEU A 177 8.82 -8.71 -8.09
CA LEU A 177 10.16 -8.12 -8.17
C LEU A 177 11.10 -8.87 -9.12
N LYS A 178 10.94 -10.20 -9.25
CA LYS A 178 11.85 -11.05 -10.03
C LYS A 178 13.33 -10.67 -9.84
N PRO A 179 13.85 -10.80 -8.60
CA PRO A 179 15.22 -10.38 -8.31
C PRO A 179 16.21 -11.10 -9.25
N GLU A 180 17.21 -10.39 -9.73
CA GLU A 180 18.22 -10.92 -10.65
C GLU A 180 18.95 -12.09 -10.02
N ASP A 181 19.64 -12.62 -9.72
CA ASP A 181 20.51 -13.60 -9.05
C ASP A 181 19.78 -14.60 -8.16
N ASP A 182 18.85 -15.36 -8.46
CA ASP A 182 18.31 -16.43 -7.56
C ASP A 182 18.37 -16.08 -6.03
N SER A 183 18.69 -14.78 -5.73
CA SER A 183 18.79 -14.28 -4.39
C SER A 183 17.39 -14.21 -3.81
N SER A 184 17.05 -15.23 -3.02
CA SER A 184 15.75 -15.31 -2.36
C SER A 184 15.54 -14.07 -1.50
N ILE A 185 14.39 -13.44 -1.66
CA ILE A 185 13.94 -12.39 -0.74
C ILE A 185 13.80 -13.03 0.64
N LEU A 186 14.52 -12.52 1.65
CA LEU A 186 14.42 -13.07 2.99
C LEU A 186 13.31 -12.39 3.79
N LEU A 187 12.51 -13.22 4.47
CA LEU A 187 11.53 -12.73 5.42
C LEU A 187 12.21 -12.33 6.72
N THR A 188 11.93 -11.12 7.21
CA THR A 188 12.35 -10.69 8.54
C THR A 188 11.22 -10.89 9.55
N ASP A 189 11.51 -11.60 10.62
CA ASP A 189 10.59 -11.85 11.73
C ASP A 189 10.40 -10.61 12.64
N ARG A 190 9.66 -10.75 13.71
CA ARG A 190 9.39 -9.79 14.79
C ARG A 190 8.62 -8.54 14.35
N CYS A 191 7.90 -7.98 15.31
CA CYS A 191 7.14 -6.74 15.14
C CYS A 191 8.05 -5.54 14.86
N CYS A 192 7.61 -4.60 14.00
CA CYS A 192 8.31 -3.34 13.74
C CYS A 192 8.36 -2.39 14.95
N GLY A 193 7.56 -2.64 15.99
CA GLY A 193 7.52 -1.82 17.21
C GLY A 193 6.76 -0.51 17.07
N GLU A 194 6.12 -0.23 15.92
CA GLU A 194 5.40 1.04 15.73
C GLU A 194 3.96 0.98 16.22
N SER A 195 3.17 0.06 15.69
CA SER A 195 1.77 -0.20 16.09
C SER A 195 0.93 1.06 16.34
N GLY A 196 1.06 2.06 15.48
CA GLY A 196 0.34 3.33 15.58
C GLY A 196 0.67 4.07 16.89
N THR A 197 -0.34 4.21 17.76
CA THR A 197 -0.20 4.95 19.03
C THR A 197 0.57 4.19 20.12
N PHE A 198 0.84 2.90 19.95
CA PHE A 198 1.59 2.11 20.95
C PHE A 198 2.99 2.66 21.19
N ALA A 199 3.70 3.03 20.12
CA ALA A 199 5.04 3.61 20.22
C ALA A 199 5.06 4.94 20.98
N VAL A 200 3.97 5.69 20.96
CA VAL A 200 3.79 6.96 21.68
C VAL A 200 3.30 6.71 23.11
N GLY A 201 2.31 5.82 23.28
CA GLY A 201 1.69 5.54 24.57
C GLY A 201 2.56 4.70 25.52
N ARG A 202 3.38 3.79 24.99
CA ARG A 202 4.27 2.91 25.75
C ARG A 202 5.66 2.81 25.11
N PRO A 203 6.41 3.95 25.08
CA PRO A 203 7.74 4.00 24.48
C PRO A 203 8.74 3.05 25.17
N ASP A 204 8.57 2.78 26.45
CA ASP A 204 9.36 1.83 27.23
C ASP A 204 9.30 0.42 26.65
N ILE A 205 8.10 -0.09 26.34
CA ILE A 205 7.90 -1.41 25.75
C ILE A 205 8.24 -1.38 24.25
N ALA A 206 7.81 -0.36 23.53
CA ALA A 206 8.06 -0.23 22.10
C ALA A 206 9.57 -0.26 21.79
N ASN A 207 10.40 0.37 22.60
CA ASN A 207 11.85 0.35 22.44
C ASN A 207 12.44 -1.06 22.61
N GLN A 208 11.94 -1.85 23.57
CA GLN A 208 12.38 -3.24 23.73
C GLN A 208 12.05 -4.09 22.49
N VAL A 209 10.84 -3.92 21.95
CA VAL A 209 10.42 -4.58 20.70
C VAL A 209 11.33 -4.16 19.54
N ARG A 210 11.67 -2.88 19.44
CA ARG A 210 12.55 -2.33 18.39
C ARG A 210 13.95 -2.92 18.40
N PHE A 211 14.58 -3.07 19.56
CA PHE A 211 15.92 -3.70 19.66
C PHE A 211 15.93 -5.11 19.07
N GLY A 212 14.89 -5.90 19.36
CA GLY A 212 14.75 -7.23 18.79
C GLY A 212 14.55 -7.21 17.27
N LYS A 213 13.81 -6.24 16.76
CA LYS A 213 13.58 -6.08 15.30
C LYS A 213 14.84 -5.60 14.58
N GLU A 214 15.55 -4.63 15.14
CA GLU A 214 16.82 -4.15 14.58
C GLU A 214 17.81 -5.30 14.43
N LYS A 215 17.94 -6.13 15.49
CA LYS A 215 18.80 -7.32 15.42
C LYS A 215 18.37 -8.26 14.29
N SER A 216 17.07 -8.56 14.17
CA SER A 216 16.54 -9.42 13.11
C SER A 216 16.85 -8.89 11.71
N ILE A 217 16.77 -7.58 11.50
CA ILE A 217 17.12 -6.97 10.20
C ILE A 217 18.62 -7.11 9.93
N ARG A 218 19.48 -6.86 10.91
CA ARG A 218 20.93 -7.01 10.75
C ARG A 218 21.31 -8.46 10.44
N ASP A 219 20.77 -9.41 11.18
CA ASP A 219 21.03 -10.84 10.95
C ASP A 219 20.59 -11.24 9.53
N ALA A 220 19.40 -10.81 9.08
CA ALA A 220 18.92 -11.08 7.74
C ALA A 220 19.75 -10.38 6.64
N ARG A 221 20.17 -9.14 6.88
CA ARG A 221 21.10 -8.43 5.96
C ARG A 221 22.41 -9.21 5.81
N ASP A 222 23.00 -9.61 6.92
CA ASP A 222 24.27 -10.35 6.90
C ASP A 222 24.12 -11.69 6.17
N GLN A 223 22.95 -12.33 6.28
CA GLN A 223 22.64 -13.54 5.53
C GLN A 223 22.55 -13.29 4.02
N VAL A 224 21.84 -12.23 3.56
CA VAL A 224 21.73 -11.93 2.12
C VAL A 224 23.03 -11.39 1.53
N CYS A 225 23.90 -10.76 2.34
CA CYS A 225 25.18 -10.22 1.89
C CYS A 225 26.32 -11.26 1.88
N GLY A 226 26.08 -12.49 2.34
CA GLY A 226 27.10 -13.51 2.57
C GLY A 226 27.72 -13.38 3.95
N GLU A 227 28.41 -14.44 4.41
CA GLU A 227 29.00 -14.49 5.76
C GLU A 227 29.90 -13.27 6.02
N LYS A 228 29.55 -12.51 7.06
CA LYS A 228 30.24 -11.32 7.57
C LYS A 228 30.14 -10.02 6.74
N GLY A 229 29.20 -9.90 5.80
CA GLY A 229 28.93 -8.62 5.10
C GLY A 229 30.09 -8.13 4.21
N GLY A 230 31.01 -9.01 3.83
CA GLY A 230 32.33 -8.62 3.30
C GLY A 230 32.38 -8.28 1.83
N ASP A 231 31.52 -8.87 0.99
CA ASP A 231 31.73 -8.81 -0.46
C ASP A 231 30.60 -8.12 -1.24
N PHE A 232 29.42 -7.91 -0.64
CA PHE A 232 28.33 -7.24 -1.32
C PHE A 232 28.41 -5.71 -1.16
N GLN A 233 28.65 -5.03 -2.27
CA GLN A 233 28.80 -3.56 -2.34
C GLN A 233 27.50 -2.84 -2.75
N GLY A 234 26.39 -3.56 -2.89
CA GLY A 234 25.11 -3.01 -3.31
C GLY A 234 24.22 -2.58 -2.14
N ASP A 235 23.01 -2.15 -2.49
CA ASP A 235 21.99 -1.74 -1.53
C ASP A 235 21.23 -2.93 -0.96
N VAL A 236 20.82 -2.83 0.31
CA VAL A 236 19.88 -3.78 0.93
C VAL A 236 18.63 -3.02 1.32
N LYS A 237 17.49 -3.40 0.76
CA LYS A 237 16.20 -2.77 1.03
C LYS A 237 15.30 -3.69 1.85
N VAL A 238 14.68 -3.12 2.89
CA VAL A 238 13.62 -3.77 3.69
C VAL A 238 12.28 -3.31 3.17
N LEU A 239 11.58 -4.19 2.46
CA LEU A 239 10.26 -3.89 1.90
C LEU A 239 9.15 -4.21 2.89
N THR A 240 8.07 -3.44 2.84
CA THR A 240 6.85 -3.69 3.62
C THR A 240 5.60 -3.25 2.86
N THR A 241 4.43 -3.75 3.30
CA THR A 241 3.11 -3.43 2.75
C THR A 241 2.20 -2.76 3.80
N CYS A 242 2.81 -2.10 4.79
CA CYS A 242 2.08 -1.36 5.82
C CYS A 242 2.75 -0.02 6.10
N PRO A 243 2.04 1.12 6.00
CA PRO A 243 2.61 2.45 6.24
C PRO A 243 3.12 2.64 7.68
N GLY A 244 2.48 2.03 8.67
CA GLY A 244 2.99 2.04 10.05
C GLY A 244 4.29 1.25 10.20
N CYS A 245 4.42 0.11 9.50
CA CYS A 245 5.68 -0.62 9.50
C CYS A 245 6.77 0.13 8.74
N PHE A 246 6.44 0.79 7.62
CA PHE A 246 7.37 1.65 6.90
C PHE A 246 7.99 2.70 7.84
N GLN A 247 7.17 3.42 8.59
CA GLN A 247 7.63 4.38 9.59
C GLN A 247 8.50 3.74 10.68
N GLY A 248 8.08 2.58 11.19
CA GLY A 248 8.82 1.89 12.27
C GLY A 248 10.17 1.36 11.81
N LEU A 249 10.24 0.82 10.60
CA LEU A 249 11.44 0.22 10.02
C LEU A 249 12.47 1.27 9.61
N SER A 250 12.04 2.43 9.10
CA SER A 250 12.94 3.53 8.71
C SER A 250 13.85 4.02 9.85
N ARG A 251 13.48 3.76 11.09
CA ARG A 251 14.29 4.09 12.27
C ARG A 251 15.55 3.24 12.41
N TYR A 252 15.64 2.11 11.71
CA TYR A 252 16.78 1.18 11.80
C TYR A 252 17.78 1.33 10.67
N GLU A 253 17.52 2.14 9.67
CA GLU A 253 18.29 2.23 8.44
C GLU A 253 19.79 2.46 8.69
N THR A 254 20.12 3.41 9.54
CA THR A 254 21.52 3.73 9.87
C THR A 254 22.21 2.57 10.60
N GLN A 255 21.57 2.00 11.63
CA GLN A 255 22.15 0.94 12.45
C GLN A 255 22.21 -0.39 11.71
N ALA A 256 21.19 -0.69 10.92
CA ALA A 256 21.13 -1.92 10.14
C ALA A 256 21.83 -1.82 8.79
N LYS A 257 22.22 -0.62 8.36
CA LYS A 257 22.78 -0.33 7.02
C LYS A 257 21.86 -0.88 5.92
N THR A 258 20.58 -0.54 6.00
CA THR A 258 19.53 -0.91 5.04
C THR A 258 18.73 0.33 4.70
N GLN A 259 18.00 0.29 3.60
CA GLN A 259 16.98 1.27 3.25
C GLN A 259 15.62 0.63 3.45
N THR A 260 14.64 1.38 3.97
CA THR A 260 13.25 0.91 4.08
C THR A 260 12.45 1.47 2.92
N GLU A 261 11.67 0.61 2.26
CA GLU A 261 10.81 1.08 1.19
C GLU A 261 9.44 0.40 1.25
N PHE A 262 8.44 1.10 0.80
CA PHE A 262 7.12 0.50 0.60
C PHE A 262 7.09 -0.25 -0.73
N LEU A 263 6.57 -1.48 -0.74
CA LEU A 263 6.64 -2.35 -1.92
C LEU A 263 6.10 -1.67 -3.20
N ALA A 264 4.94 -0.98 -3.13
CA ALA A 264 4.40 -0.29 -4.30
C ALA A 264 5.30 0.84 -4.82
N VAL A 265 6.01 1.56 -3.95
CA VAL A 265 6.96 2.62 -4.34
C VAL A 265 8.15 2.01 -5.05
N GLU A 266 8.69 0.92 -4.51
CA GLU A 266 9.79 0.20 -5.16
C GLU A 266 9.39 -0.33 -6.55
N LEU A 267 8.20 -0.94 -6.66
CA LEU A 267 7.68 -1.41 -7.95
C LEU A 267 7.50 -0.26 -8.97
N ALA A 268 6.97 0.87 -8.53
CA ALA A 268 6.80 2.03 -9.41
C ALA A 268 8.16 2.59 -9.88
N ARG A 269 9.13 2.67 -8.97
CA ARG A 269 10.49 3.12 -9.29
C ARG A 269 11.18 2.19 -10.29
N GLN A 270 11.07 0.88 -10.09
CA GLN A 270 11.67 -0.11 -10.99
C GLN A 270 11.01 -0.12 -12.38
N ALA A 271 9.70 0.06 -12.42
CA ALA A 271 8.95 0.01 -13.68
C ALA A 271 9.08 1.29 -14.52
N TYR A 272 9.15 2.48 -13.87
CA TYR A 272 8.99 3.76 -14.56
C TYR A 272 10.15 4.75 -14.34
N GLY A 273 11.18 4.36 -13.56
CA GLY A 273 12.34 5.18 -13.21
C GLY A 273 12.13 6.06 -11.99
N ASP A 274 13.18 6.75 -11.54
CA ASP A 274 13.15 7.57 -10.32
C ASP A 274 12.19 8.77 -10.40
N ASP A 275 11.90 9.25 -11.60
CA ASP A 275 10.98 10.35 -11.87
C ASP A 275 9.51 9.89 -12.09
N TRP A 276 9.18 8.65 -11.76
CA TRP A 276 7.86 8.04 -11.95
C TRP A 276 6.71 8.90 -11.40
N SER A 277 6.90 9.49 -10.23
CA SER A 277 5.86 10.28 -9.56
C SER A 277 5.52 11.55 -10.34
N GLN A 278 6.53 12.27 -10.83
CA GLN A 278 6.32 13.47 -11.64
C GLN A 278 5.72 13.13 -13.00
N LYS A 279 6.17 12.06 -13.64
CA LYS A 279 5.58 11.57 -14.90
C LYS A 279 4.11 11.22 -14.73
N PHE A 280 3.77 10.53 -13.66
CA PHE A 280 2.38 10.17 -13.38
C PHE A 280 1.52 11.40 -13.11
N LEU A 281 1.96 12.33 -12.27
CA LEU A 281 1.23 13.56 -11.97
C LEU A 281 0.97 14.39 -13.23
N ASN A 282 1.98 14.55 -14.08
CA ASN A 282 1.83 15.27 -15.35
C ASN A 282 0.79 14.57 -16.26
N ALA A 283 0.87 13.25 -16.39
CA ALA A 283 -0.05 12.48 -17.22
C ALA A 283 -1.50 12.55 -16.71
N VAL A 284 -1.71 12.51 -15.42
CA VAL A 284 -3.03 12.62 -14.80
C VAL A 284 -3.63 14.02 -15.00
N GLN A 285 -2.82 15.07 -14.90
CA GLN A 285 -3.25 16.46 -15.12
C GLN A 285 -3.66 16.74 -16.57
N GLU A 286 -3.16 15.98 -17.54
CA GLU A 286 -3.53 16.07 -18.96
C GLU A 286 -4.91 15.45 -19.28
N GLY A 287 -5.76 15.19 -18.28
CA GLY A 287 -7.13 14.70 -18.48
C GLY A 287 -7.39 13.28 -17.99
N GLY A 288 -6.60 12.80 -17.03
CA GLY A 288 -6.73 11.46 -16.47
C GLY A 288 -7.67 11.33 -15.28
N ILE A 289 -8.44 12.36 -14.91
CA ILE A 289 -9.37 12.35 -13.78
C ILE A 289 -10.75 12.78 -14.23
N ASP A 290 -11.68 11.84 -14.27
CA ASP A 290 -13.10 12.14 -14.37
C ASP A 290 -13.66 12.44 -12.97
N ARG A 291 -14.51 13.46 -12.87
CA ARG A 291 -15.16 13.87 -11.61
C ARG A 291 -16.66 13.62 -11.74
N VAL A 292 -17.13 12.56 -11.08
CA VAL A 292 -18.55 12.18 -11.10
C VAL A 292 -19.25 12.79 -9.89
N LEU A 293 -20.30 13.55 -10.09
CA LEU A 293 -21.06 14.20 -9.02
C LEU A 293 -21.71 13.12 -8.12
N LEU A 294 -21.51 13.23 -6.80
CA LEU A 294 -21.97 12.25 -5.80
C LEU A 294 -23.40 12.58 -5.32
#